data_c03a3a5db955d1cac1c0f3fca0ea8e19
#
_entry.id   c03a3a5db955d1cac1c0f3fca0ea8e19
#
_cell.length_a   1.000
_cell.length_b   1.000
_cell.length_c   1.000
_cell.angle_alpha   90.00
_cell.angle_beta   90.00
_cell.angle_gamma   90.00
#
_symmetry.space_group_name_H-M   'P 1'
#
loop_
_entity.id
_entity.type
_entity.pdbx_description
1 polymer ?
#
loop_
_entity_poly.entity_id
_entity_poly.type
_entity_poly.pdbx_seq_one_letter_code
_entity_poly.pdbx_strand_id
1 'polypeptide(L)'
;MQAASVWYRDGGAKLFTMVRDEAQMDDKLNELGGALAEAQPQAIERWHVTRGELTLHVGRDQIANVLRYLRDDPRCLFTQLLDICGVDYPAREFRFDVVYHMLSPQLNHRIRVKIEADDITPVPSAVSIFPSANWYEREAFDLYGVLFSGHPDLRRILTDYGFQGHPLRKDFPLTGFVEVRYSEEQKRVIYEPVKLPQEFRNFDFLSPWEGSDYRLPGDEKASKEG
;
A
#
# COMPACT_ATOMS: atom_id res chain seq x y z
N MET A 1 -39.15 16.20 -28.19
CA MET A 1 -37.77 15.94 -28.73
C MET A 1 -36.73 16.98 -28.29
N GLN A 2 -36.83 17.61 -27.12
CA GLN A 2 -35.88 18.63 -26.64
C GLN A 2 -35.16 18.32 -25.31
N ALA A 3 -35.51 17.26 -24.64
CA ALA A 3 -34.93 16.95 -23.32
C ALA A 3 -33.63 16.12 -23.35
N ALA A 4 -33.32 15.46 -24.49
CA ALA A 4 -32.14 14.60 -24.59
C ALA A 4 -30.84 15.37 -24.93
N SER A 5 -30.91 16.60 -25.45
CA SER A 5 -29.76 17.40 -25.83
C SER A 5 -29.09 18.17 -24.68
N VAL A 6 -29.79 18.38 -23.57
CA VAL A 6 -29.32 19.18 -22.42
C VAL A 6 -28.38 18.33 -21.53
N TRP A 7 -28.67 17.06 -21.39
CA TRP A 7 -27.84 16.16 -20.57
C TRP A 7 -26.45 15.87 -21.18
N TYR A 8 -26.35 15.83 -22.49
CA TYR A 8 -25.10 15.54 -23.16
C TYR A 8 -24.14 16.76 -23.18
N ARG A 9 -24.67 17.99 -23.17
CA ARG A 9 -23.87 19.22 -23.12
C ARG A 9 -23.23 19.44 -21.74
N ASP A 10 -23.97 19.26 -20.66
CA ASP A 10 -23.45 19.48 -19.31
C ASP A 10 -22.50 18.36 -18.86
N GLY A 11 -22.73 17.12 -19.25
CA GLY A 11 -21.85 15.99 -18.96
C GLY A 11 -20.50 16.11 -19.67
N GLY A 12 -20.49 16.55 -20.94
CA GLY A 12 -19.27 16.75 -21.70
C GLY A 12 -18.40 17.91 -21.19
N ALA A 13 -19.02 19.01 -20.75
CA ALA A 13 -18.31 20.14 -20.17
C ALA A 13 -17.69 19.79 -18.82
N LYS A 14 -18.39 19.07 -17.95
CA LYS A 14 -17.87 18.60 -16.65
C LYS A 14 -16.74 17.60 -16.82
N LEU A 15 -16.86 16.64 -17.73
CA LEU A 15 -15.79 15.68 -18.03
C LEU A 15 -14.54 16.38 -18.58
N PHE A 16 -14.69 17.34 -19.46
CA PHE A 16 -13.58 18.11 -20.05
C PHE A 16 -12.89 19.01 -19.01
N THR A 17 -13.64 19.57 -18.06
CA THR A 17 -13.07 20.33 -16.93
C THR A 17 -12.30 19.40 -15.99
N MET A 18 -12.83 18.24 -15.64
CA MET A 18 -12.14 17.25 -14.78
C MET A 18 -10.81 16.80 -15.40
N VAL A 19 -10.78 16.49 -16.69
CA VAL A 19 -9.55 16.07 -17.41
C VAL A 19 -8.51 17.18 -17.45
N ARG A 20 -8.93 18.45 -17.58
CA ARG A 20 -7.99 19.59 -17.51
C ARG A 20 -7.42 19.77 -16.10
N ASP A 21 -8.24 19.62 -15.08
CA ASP A 21 -7.82 19.77 -13.68
C ASP A 21 -6.84 18.64 -13.30
N GLU A 22 -7.05 17.42 -13.78
CA GLU A 22 -6.13 16.30 -13.60
C GLU A 22 -4.77 16.55 -14.28
N ALA A 23 -4.75 17.00 -15.52
CA ALA A 23 -3.51 17.31 -16.23
C ALA A 23 -2.71 18.43 -15.56
N GLN A 24 -3.38 19.49 -15.09
CA GLN A 24 -2.73 20.56 -14.32
C GLN A 24 -2.20 20.10 -12.98
N MET A 25 -2.88 19.14 -12.34
CA MET A 25 -2.41 18.55 -11.08
C MET A 25 -1.16 17.71 -11.31
N ASP A 26 -1.13 16.91 -12.36
CA ASP A 26 0.03 16.09 -12.72
C ASP A 26 1.26 16.95 -13.05
N ASP A 27 1.08 18.08 -13.75
CA ASP A 27 2.18 19.02 -14.04
C ASP A 27 2.80 19.60 -12.75
N LYS A 28 1.98 20.04 -11.80
CA LYS A 28 2.46 20.53 -10.49
C LYS A 28 3.17 19.45 -9.68
N LEU A 29 2.67 18.21 -9.72
CA LEU A 29 3.30 17.09 -9.04
C LEU A 29 4.64 16.71 -9.69
N ASN A 30 4.75 16.82 -11.01
CA ASN A 30 6.01 16.63 -11.75
C ASN A 30 7.03 17.72 -11.40
N GLU A 31 6.63 18.99 -11.34
CA GLU A 31 7.49 20.08 -10.88
C GLU A 31 7.98 19.86 -9.46
N LEU A 32 7.08 19.47 -8.55
CA LEU A 32 7.43 19.14 -7.18
C LEU A 32 8.40 17.96 -7.11
N GLY A 33 8.15 16.89 -7.83
CA GLY A 33 9.01 15.71 -7.88
C GLY A 33 10.42 16.04 -8.38
N GLY A 34 10.53 16.85 -9.44
CA GLY A 34 11.81 17.35 -9.95
C GLY A 34 12.57 18.20 -8.93
N ALA A 35 11.87 19.17 -8.31
CA ALA A 35 12.47 20.02 -7.27
C ALA A 35 12.96 19.25 -6.05
N LEU A 36 12.22 18.20 -5.64
CA LEU A 36 12.61 17.31 -4.54
C LEU A 36 13.85 16.47 -4.90
N ALA A 37 13.91 15.93 -6.11
CA ALA A 37 15.05 15.16 -6.59
C ALA A 37 16.32 16.02 -6.69
N GLU A 38 16.20 17.27 -7.12
CA GLU A 38 17.31 18.22 -7.13
C GLU A 38 17.77 18.62 -5.72
N ALA A 39 16.83 18.76 -4.78
CA ALA A 39 17.15 19.13 -3.39
C ALA A 39 17.77 17.98 -2.59
N GLN A 40 17.46 16.72 -2.93
CA GLN A 40 17.90 15.53 -2.22
C GLN A 40 18.46 14.44 -3.16
N PRO A 41 19.49 14.77 -3.98
CA PRO A 41 19.93 13.86 -5.07
C PRO A 41 20.61 12.59 -4.57
N GLN A 42 21.07 12.55 -3.32
CA GLN A 42 21.66 11.34 -2.72
C GLN A 42 20.64 10.45 -2.00
N ALA A 43 19.46 10.98 -1.74
CA ALA A 43 18.43 10.28 -0.98
C ALA A 43 17.30 9.77 -1.88
N ILE A 44 16.91 10.53 -2.89
CA ILE A 44 15.83 10.17 -3.84
C ILE A 44 16.48 9.49 -5.06
N GLU A 45 16.25 8.21 -5.19
CA GLU A 45 16.79 7.40 -6.30
C GLU A 45 15.99 7.58 -7.58
N ARG A 46 14.68 7.68 -7.46
CA ARG A 46 13.74 7.89 -8.57
C ARG A 46 12.41 8.43 -8.06
N TRP A 47 11.66 9.03 -8.94
CA TRP A 47 10.29 9.46 -8.67
C TRP A 47 9.41 9.31 -9.91
N HIS A 48 8.12 9.27 -9.73
CA HIS A 48 7.14 9.26 -10.81
C HIS A 48 5.78 9.75 -10.31
N VAL A 49 5.00 10.28 -11.25
CA VAL A 49 3.59 10.62 -11.03
C VAL A 49 2.73 9.61 -11.76
N THR A 50 1.78 9.04 -11.07
CA THR A 50 0.84 8.08 -11.64
C THR A 50 -0.53 8.26 -11.01
N ARG A 51 -1.55 8.47 -11.83
CA ARG A 51 -2.94 8.65 -11.38
C ARG A 51 -3.10 9.79 -10.37
N GLY A 52 -2.45 10.92 -10.60
CA GLY A 52 -2.52 12.09 -9.72
C GLY A 52 -1.81 11.93 -8.38
N GLU A 53 -0.89 10.96 -8.25
CA GLU A 53 -0.12 10.74 -7.03
C GLU A 53 1.39 10.73 -7.32
N LEU A 54 2.14 11.57 -6.59
CA LEU A 54 3.59 11.58 -6.62
C LEU A 54 4.14 10.47 -5.72
N THR A 55 4.99 9.62 -6.30
CA THR A 55 5.71 8.57 -5.58
C THR A 55 7.21 8.82 -5.65
N LEU A 56 7.88 8.85 -4.50
CA LEU A 56 9.34 8.91 -4.36
C LEU A 56 9.87 7.53 -3.96
N HIS A 57 10.95 7.11 -4.58
CA HIS A 57 11.74 5.97 -4.14
C HIS A 57 13.02 6.49 -3.48
N VAL A 58 13.23 6.09 -2.25
CA VAL A 58 14.26 6.65 -1.36
C VAL A 58 15.13 5.52 -0.83
N GLY A 59 16.42 5.79 -0.73
CA GLY A 59 17.34 4.86 -0.07
C GLY A 59 16.95 4.67 1.40
N ARG A 60 16.91 3.42 1.86
CA ARG A 60 16.46 3.03 3.22
C ARG A 60 17.09 3.90 4.31
N ASP A 61 18.40 4.10 4.27
CA ASP A 61 19.15 4.81 5.30
C ASP A 61 18.87 6.32 5.33
N GLN A 62 18.28 6.86 4.27
CA GLN A 62 17.95 8.28 4.12
C GLN A 62 16.49 8.61 4.44
N ILE A 63 15.67 7.62 4.75
CA ILE A 63 14.23 7.83 4.95
C ILE A 63 13.93 8.88 6.02
N ALA A 64 14.60 8.85 7.17
CA ALA A 64 14.38 9.81 8.24
C ALA A 64 14.72 11.26 7.82
N ASN A 65 15.78 11.43 7.01
CA ASN A 65 16.17 12.74 6.50
C ASN A 65 15.14 13.27 5.49
N VAL A 66 14.68 12.41 4.57
CA VAL A 66 13.67 12.77 3.58
C VAL A 66 12.33 13.12 4.25
N LEU A 67 11.86 12.31 5.20
CA LEU A 67 10.62 12.60 5.92
C LEU A 67 10.67 13.92 6.69
N ARG A 68 11.82 14.23 7.33
CA ARG A 68 12.01 15.52 8.01
C ARG A 68 12.01 16.67 7.01
N TYR A 69 12.69 16.52 5.88
CA TYR A 69 12.71 17.52 4.83
C TYR A 69 11.29 17.78 4.28
N LEU A 70 10.55 16.72 3.96
CA LEU A 70 9.16 16.83 3.46
C LEU A 70 8.21 17.51 4.46
N ARG A 71 8.44 17.32 5.76
CA ARG A 71 7.65 17.96 6.81
C ARG A 71 7.97 19.46 6.94
N ASP A 72 9.24 19.82 6.89
CA ASP A 72 9.74 21.14 7.31
C ASP A 72 9.92 22.13 6.14
N ASP A 73 10.11 21.67 4.89
CA ASP A 73 10.28 22.55 3.72
C ASP A 73 8.96 23.29 3.41
N PRO A 74 8.99 24.65 3.29
CA PRO A 74 7.78 25.44 3.01
C PRO A 74 7.06 25.11 1.70
N ARG A 75 7.75 24.48 0.74
CA ARG A 75 7.16 24.04 -0.53
C ARG A 75 6.42 22.72 -0.40
N CYS A 76 6.62 21.99 0.69
CA CYS A 76 6.12 20.65 0.91
C CYS A 76 5.08 20.59 2.03
N LEU A 77 5.47 20.96 3.24
CA LEU A 77 4.64 21.01 4.46
C LEU A 77 3.80 19.75 4.67
N PHE A 78 4.40 18.57 4.40
CA PHE A 78 3.76 17.29 4.67
C PHE A 78 3.76 17.00 6.17
N THR A 79 2.92 17.74 6.89
CA THR A 79 2.87 17.72 8.36
C THR A 79 2.11 16.54 8.94
N GLN A 80 1.37 15.82 8.11
CA GLN A 80 0.57 14.67 8.53
C GLN A 80 1.05 13.37 7.87
N LEU A 81 1.50 12.43 8.70
CA LEU A 81 1.71 11.05 8.30
C LEU A 81 0.38 10.30 8.44
N LEU A 82 -0.12 9.79 7.32
CA LEU A 82 -1.41 9.10 7.24
C LEU A 82 -1.26 7.61 7.55
N ASP A 83 -0.19 6.99 7.04
CA ASP A 83 0.01 5.56 7.14
C ASP A 83 1.46 5.17 6.87
N ILE A 84 1.89 4.02 7.45
CA ILE A 84 3.10 3.29 7.08
C ILE A 84 2.69 1.83 6.89
N CYS A 85 2.72 1.34 5.67
CA CYS A 85 2.34 -0.04 5.38
C CYS A 85 3.47 -0.81 4.69
N GLY A 86 3.47 -2.13 4.87
CA GLY A 86 4.36 -3.05 4.16
C GLY A 86 3.71 -3.62 2.91
N VAL A 87 4.53 -3.96 1.91
CA VAL A 87 4.12 -4.76 0.76
C VAL A 87 5.13 -5.86 0.56
N ASP A 88 4.67 -7.10 0.42
CA ASP A 88 5.53 -8.29 0.30
C ASP A 88 5.70 -8.72 -1.15
N TYR A 89 6.96 -8.82 -1.60
CA TYR A 89 7.38 -9.29 -2.92
C TYR A 89 8.37 -10.46 -2.80
N PRO A 90 7.91 -11.69 -2.59
CA PRO A 90 8.77 -12.83 -2.25
C PRO A 90 9.88 -13.13 -3.27
N ALA A 91 9.71 -12.70 -4.52
CA ALA A 91 10.67 -12.95 -5.60
C ALA A 91 11.83 -11.94 -5.65
N ARG A 92 11.81 -10.87 -4.83
CA ARG A 92 12.85 -9.85 -4.82
C ARG A 92 13.91 -10.13 -3.77
N GLU A 93 15.12 -9.61 -3.98
CA GLU A 93 16.20 -9.60 -2.99
C GLU A 93 15.80 -8.77 -1.77
N PHE A 94 15.39 -7.51 -1.98
CA PHE A 94 14.71 -6.70 -0.95
C PHE A 94 13.23 -7.03 -0.99
N ARG A 95 12.84 -7.94 -0.13
CA ARG A 95 11.51 -8.57 -0.16
C ARG A 95 10.38 -7.59 0.07
N PHE A 96 10.59 -6.55 0.90
CA PHE A 96 9.51 -5.66 1.32
C PHE A 96 9.67 -4.26 0.73
N ASP A 97 8.54 -3.66 0.29
CA ASP A 97 8.43 -2.22 0.21
C ASP A 97 7.82 -1.71 1.52
N VAL A 98 8.42 -0.72 2.16
CA VAL A 98 7.77 0.06 3.21
C VAL A 98 7.30 1.37 2.60
N VAL A 99 6.00 1.62 2.70
CA VAL A 99 5.32 2.71 2.02
C VAL A 99 4.78 3.69 3.04
N TYR A 100 5.21 4.93 2.93
CA TYR A 100 4.79 6.05 3.77
C TYR A 100 3.82 6.92 2.99
N HIS A 101 2.62 7.13 3.51
CA HIS A 101 1.63 8.04 2.95
C HIS A 101 1.56 9.32 3.77
N MET A 102 1.76 10.46 3.11
CA MET A 102 1.79 11.76 3.78
C MET A 102 0.83 12.74 3.13
N LEU A 103 0.34 13.67 3.94
CA LEU A 103 -0.56 14.74 3.53
C LEU A 103 -0.03 16.10 3.98
N SER A 104 -0.07 17.05 3.07
CA SER A 104 0.06 18.47 3.35
C SER A 104 -1.33 19.10 3.39
N PRO A 105 -1.91 19.36 4.57
CA PRO A 105 -3.25 19.96 4.66
C PRO A 105 -3.29 21.40 4.14
N GLN A 106 -2.16 22.12 4.25
CA GLN A 106 -2.06 23.53 3.82
C GLN A 106 -2.03 23.65 2.29
N LEU A 107 -1.29 22.78 1.62
CA LEU A 107 -1.11 22.81 0.16
C LEU A 107 -2.09 21.84 -0.55
N ASN A 108 -2.83 21.04 0.20
CA ASN A 108 -3.72 20.02 -0.32
C ASN A 108 -3.02 19.03 -1.28
N HIS A 109 -1.81 18.62 -0.92
CA HIS A 109 -1.00 17.66 -1.66
C HIS A 109 -0.84 16.36 -0.89
N ARG A 110 -0.79 15.26 -1.63
CA ARG A 110 -0.45 13.93 -1.13
C ARG A 110 0.84 13.47 -1.75
N ILE A 111 1.62 12.72 -0.98
CA ILE A 111 2.85 12.10 -1.45
C ILE A 111 2.96 10.68 -0.89
N ARG A 112 3.52 9.81 -1.70
CA ARG A 112 3.91 8.46 -1.31
C ARG A 112 5.42 8.35 -1.33
N VAL A 113 6.01 7.90 -0.24
CA VAL A 113 7.45 7.60 -0.17
C VAL A 113 7.61 6.11 0.01
N LYS A 114 8.44 5.48 -0.82
CA LYS A 114 8.74 4.06 -0.78
C LYS A 114 10.20 3.83 -0.51
N ILE A 115 10.47 2.84 0.33
CA ILE A 115 11.80 2.28 0.53
C ILE A 115 11.74 0.77 0.34
N GLU A 116 12.84 0.19 -0.11
CA GLU A 116 13.02 -1.24 -0.15
C GLU A 116 13.69 -1.72 1.14
N ALA A 117 13.18 -2.82 1.70
CA ALA A 117 13.64 -3.40 2.96
C ALA A 117 13.70 -4.93 2.87
N ASP A 118 14.51 -5.51 3.72
CA ASP A 118 14.58 -6.95 3.97
C ASP A 118 14.10 -7.28 5.40
N ASP A 119 14.16 -8.53 5.80
CA ASP A 119 13.77 -8.99 7.13
C ASP A 119 14.91 -8.98 8.17
N ILE A 120 16.11 -8.56 7.78
CA ILE A 120 17.30 -8.57 8.61
C ILE A 120 17.75 -7.16 8.97
N THR A 121 17.78 -6.25 7.97
CA THR A 121 18.35 -4.92 8.13
C THR A 121 17.29 -3.92 8.56
N PRO A 122 17.44 -3.29 9.76
CA PRO A 122 16.42 -2.38 10.25
C PRO A 122 16.29 -1.10 9.41
N VAL A 123 15.06 -0.62 9.29
CA VAL A 123 14.70 0.70 8.72
C VAL A 123 14.81 1.76 9.82
N PRO A 124 15.38 2.95 9.58
CA PRO A 124 15.34 4.03 10.57
C PRO A 124 13.91 4.44 10.93
N SER A 125 13.60 4.48 12.23
CA SER A 125 12.27 4.83 12.74
C SER A 125 11.91 6.30 12.46
N ALA A 126 10.67 6.53 12.06
CA ALA A 126 10.10 7.85 11.84
C ALA A 126 9.42 8.44 13.10
N VAL A 127 9.40 7.75 14.23
CA VAL A 127 8.68 8.15 15.47
C VAL A 127 9.16 9.51 15.98
N SER A 128 10.46 9.81 15.87
CA SER A 128 11.02 11.12 16.29
C SER A 128 10.56 12.29 15.41
N ILE A 129 10.05 12.00 14.21
CA ILE A 129 9.59 12.98 13.23
C ILE A 129 8.07 13.10 13.29
N PHE A 130 7.39 11.95 13.32
CA PHE A 130 5.94 11.78 13.39
C PHE A 130 5.58 10.83 14.53
N PRO A 131 5.05 11.29 15.66
CA PRO A 131 4.66 10.41 16.76
C PRO A 131 3.64 9.33 16.38
N SER A 132 2.80 9.60 15.36
CA SER A 132 1.84 8.61 14.81
C SER A 132 2.52 7.37 14.21
N ALA A 133 3.76 7.49 13.76
CA ALA A 133 4.56 6.39 13.21
C ALA A 133 4.74 5.24 14.21
N ASN A 134 4.67 5.50 15.53
CA ASN A 134 4.86 4.49 16.57
C ASN A 134 3.98 3.25 16.33
N TRP A 135 2.70 3.45 16.08
CA TRP A 135 1.76 2.35 15.91
C TRP A 135 1.85 1.72 14.52
N TYR A 136 2.03 2.53 13.49
CA TYR A 136 2.17 2.04 12.11
C TYR A 136 3.44 1.19 11.93
N GLU A 137 4.56 1.59 12.54
CA GLU A 137 5.80 0.80 12.51
C GLU A 137 5.65 -0.53 13.26
N ARG A 138 4.95 -0.54 14.39
CA ARG A 138 4.61 -1.77 15.10
C ARG A 138 3.71 -2.68 14.29
N GLU A 139 2.75 -2.12 13.54
CA GLU A 139 1.89 -2.88 12.63
C GLU A 139 2.71 -3.51 11.50
N ALA A 140 3.58 -2.74 10.84
CA ALA A 140 4.47 -3.26 9.79
C ALA A 140 5.42 -4.34 10.34
N PHE A 141 5.95 -4.17 11.55
CA PHE A 141 6.73 -5.19 12.24
C PHE A 141 5.91 -6.44 12.53
N ASP A 142 4.70 -6.30 13.08
CA ASP A 142 3.87 -7.43 13.47
C ASP A 142 3.42 -8.26 12.26
N LEU A 143 2.94 -7.60 11.21
CA LEU A 143 2.30 -8.26 10.07
C LEU A 143 3.28 -8.73 8.99
N TYR A 144 4.43 -8.07 8.83
CA TYR A 144 5.45 -8.38 7.80
C TYR A 144 6.81 -8.78 8.38
N GLY A 145 7.12 -8.40 9.61
CA GLY A 145 8.42 -8.65 10.23
C GLY A 145 9.49 -7.64 9.84
N VAL A 146 9.11 -6.45 9.37
CA VAL A 146 10.06 -5.37 9.09
C VAL A 146 10.58 -4.79 10.41
N LEU A 147 11.89 -4.71 10.55
CA LEU A 147 12.54 -4.17 11.74
C LEU A 147 12.71 -2.65 11.64
N PHE A 148 12.54 -1.95 12.77
CA PHE A 148 12.75 -0.49 12.84
C PHE A 148 13.79 -0.14 13.91
N SER A 149 14.89 0.49 13.49
CA SER A 149 15.94 0.96 14.41
C SER A 149 15.56 2.29 15.05
N GLY A 150 15.81 2.43 16.36
CA GLY A 150 15.48 3.64 17.11
C GLY A 150 14.00 3.77 17.47
N HIS A 151 13.18 2.76 17.22
CA HIS A 151 11.81 2.72 17.72
C HIS A 151 11.79 2.55 19.25
N PRO A 152 10.99 3.33 19.99
CA PRO A 152 11.02 3.31 21.47
C PRO A 152 10.50 2.00 22.08
N ASP A 153 9.56 1.32 21.44
CA ASP A 153 8.93 0.09 21.95
C ASP A 153 8.40 -0.77 20.78
N LEU A 154 9.31 -1.43 20.06
CA LEU A 154 8.97 -2.28 18.92
C LEU A 154 8.48 -3.65 19.40
N ARG A 155 7.18 -3.80 19.51
CA ARG A 155 6.48 -5.04 19.90
C ARG A 155 5.22 -5.24 19.05
N ARG A 156 4.72 -6.46 18.99
CA ARG A 156 3.48 -6.79 18.27
C ARG A 156 2.30 -5.96 18.76
N ILE A 157 1.35 -5.66 17.90
CA ILE A 157 0.18 -4.81 18.19
C ILE A 157 -1.15 -5.45 17.79
N LEU A 158 -1.21 -6.21 16.72
CA LEU A 158 -2.45 -6.77 16.15
C LEU A 158 -2.59 -8.27 16.39
N THR A 159 -1.49 -9.02 16.35
CA THR A 159 -1.53 -10.47 16.57
C THR A 159 -1.61 -10.81 18.06
N ASP A 160 -2.17 -11.98 18.37
CA ASP A 160 -2.32 -12.46 19.74
C ASP A 160 -0.97 -12.75 20.40
N TYR A 161 -0.97 -12.83 21.74
CA TYR A 161 0.23 -13.17 22.52
C TYR A 161 0.74 -14.56 22.13
N GLY A 162 2.04 -14.62 21.83
CA GLY A 162 2.66 -15.88 21.40
C GLY A 162 2.39 -16.29 19.97
N PHE A 163 1.74 -15.44 19.18
CA PHE A 163 1.54 -15.69 17.74
C PHE A 163 2.88 -15.85 17.03
N GLN A 164 3.01 -16.90 16.22
CA GLN A 164 4.22 -17.21 15.47
C GLN A 164 4.07 -16.87 13.98
N GLY A 165 5.08 -16.20 13.42
CA GLY A 165 5.09 -15.76 12.04
C GLY A 165 4.50 -14.36 11.83
N HIS A 166 4.33 -14.01 10.57
CA HIS A 166 3.85 -12.69 10.11
C HIS A 166 2.74 -12.90 9.08
N PRO A 167 1.48 -12.64 9.45
CA PRO A 167 0.31 -13.15 8.70
C PRO A 167 0.08 -12.47 7.34
N LEU A 168 0.67 -11.31 7.06
CA LEU A 168 0.54 -10.66 5.75
C LEU A 168 1.67 -10.99 4.76
N ARG A 169 2.65 -11.80 5.17
CA ARG A 169 3.61 -12.38 4.21
C ARG A 169 2.89 -13.34 3.26
N LYS A 170 3.25 -13.32 1.98
CA LYS A 170 2.62 -14.14 0.94
C LYS A 170 2.83 -15.65 1.13
N ASP A 171 3.88 -16.03 1.83
CA ASP A 171 4.19 -17.42 2.20
C ASP A 171 3.50 -17.89 3.49
N PHE A 172 2.81 -17.00 4.21
CA PHE A 172 2.02 -17.39 5.37
C PHE A 172 0.67 -17.98 4.91
N PRO A 173 0.27 -19.18 5.42
CA PRO A 173 -0.97 -19.82 4.98
C PRO A 173 -2.21 -18.99 5.39
N LEU A 174 -3.15 -18.84 4.47
CA LEU A 174 -4.38 -18.06 4.69
C LEU A 174 -5.19 -18.55 5.90
N THR A 175 -5.21 -19.85 6.14
CA THR A 175 -5.92 -20.47 7.27
C THR A 175 -5.14 -20.38 8.59
N GLY A 176 -3.87 -19.99 8.56
CA GLY A 176 -2.99 -20.05 9.73
C GLY A 176 -2.62 -21.48 10.12
N PHE A 177 -2.04 -21.64 11.31
CA PHE A 177 -1.61 -22.93 11.85
C PHE A 177 -2.40 -23.34 13.08
N VAL A 178 -2.91 -22.36 13.82
CA VAL A 178 -3.54 -22.55 15.14
C VAL A 178 -4.85 -21.77 15.19
N GLU A 179 -5.87 -22.39 15.75
CA GLU A 179 -7.13 -21.71 16.07
C GLU A 179 -7.32 -21.62 17.59
N VAL A 180 -8.13 -20.66 18.00
CA VAL A 180 -8.40 -20.35 19.40
C VAL A 180 -9.84 -20.72 19.71
N ARG A 181 -10.03 -21.56 20.74
CA ARG A 181 -11.34 -22.02 21.18
C ARG A 181 -11.48 -21.95 22.71
N TYR A 182 -12.67 -21.65 23.18
CA TYR A 182 -12.98 -21.77 24.59
C TYR A 182 -13.29 -23.23 24.93
N SER A 183 -12.57 -23.78 25.92
CA SER A 183 -12.84 -25.13 26.44
C SER A 183 -13.75 -25.06 27.67
N GLU A 184 -14.94 -25.64 27.56
CA GLU A 184 -15.87 -25.75 28.71
C GLU A 184 -15.34 -26.65 29.82
N GLU A 185 -14.55 -27.65 29.49
CA GLU A 185 -13.96 -28.58 30.46
C GLU A 185 -12.86 -27.91 31.27
N GLN A 186 -11.96 -27.17 30.60
CA GLN A 186 -10.84 -26.50 31.23
C GLN A 186 -11.17 -25.08 31.72
N LYS A 187 -12.37 -24.55 31.42
CA LYS A 187 -12.84 -23.19 31.74
C LYS A 187 -11.85 -22.10 31.31
N ARG A 188 -11.18 -22.29 30.15
CA ARG A 188 -10.21 -21.36 29.61
C ARG A 188 -10.16 -21.42 28.09
N VAL A 189 -9.53 -20.41 27.52
CA VAL A 189 -9.17 -20.37 26.11
C VAL A 189 -8.00 -21.32 25.86
N ILE A 190 -8.11 -22.16 24.86
CA ILE A 190 -7.08 -23.12 24.41
C ILE A 190 -6.70 -22.88 22.96
N TYR A 191 -5.47 -23.22 22.63
CA TYR A 191 -4.95 -23.19 21.27
C TYR A 191 -4.88 -24.61 20.76
N GLU A 192 -5.43 -24.85 19.57
CA GLU A 192 -5.41 -26.15 18.93
C GLU A 192 -5.05 -26.01 17.43
N PRO A 193 -4.52 -27.04 16.77
CA PRO A 193 -4.26 -26.99 15.34
C PRO A 193 -5.54 -26.70 14.56
N VAL A 194 -5.43 -25.86 13.52
CA VAL A 194 -6.57 -25.46 12.68
C VAL A 194 -7.28 -26.68 12.11
N LYS A 195 -8.60 -26.73 12.32
CA LYS A 195 -9.51 -27.77 11.84
C LYS A 195 -10.79 -27.13 11.32
N LEU A 196 -10.72 -26.57 10.12
CA LEU A 196 -11.86 -25.84 9.57
C LEU A 196 -12.95 -26.82 9.15
N PRO A 197 -14.23 -26.55 9.47
CA PRO A 197 -15.37 -27.39 9.09
C PRO A 197 -15.64 -27.35 7.57
N GLN A 198 -15.17 -26.30 6.90
CA GLN A 198 -15.27 -26.14 5.45
C GLN A 198 -13.87 -26.17 4.84
N GLU A 199 -13.67 -26.98 3.81
CA GLU A 199 -12.43 -26.98 3.04
C GLU A 199 -12.20 -25.63 2.36
N PHE A 200 -10.92 -25.23 2.28
CA PHE A 200 -10.54 -24.03 1.52
C PHE A 200 -10.86 -24.27 0.04
N ARG A 201 -11.69 -23.39 -0.51
CA ARG A 201 -12.06 -23.45 -1.93
C ARG A 201 -11.22 -22.46 -2.73
N ASN A 202 -10.55 -22.95 -3.76
CA ASN A 202 -9.98 -22.10 -4.78
C ASN A 202 -11.13 -21.51 -5.61
N PHE A 203 -11.35 -20.21 -5.47
CA PHE A 203 -12.30 -19.49 -6.28
C PHE A 203 -11.55 -18.76 -7.40
N ASP A 204 -11.84 -19.14 -8.61
CA ASP A 204 -11.43 -18.42 -9.80
C ASP A 204 -12.44 -17.29 -10.04
N PHE A 205 -12.00 -16.03 -9.94
CA PHE A 205 -12.86 -14.87 -10.18
C PHE A 205 -13.19 -14.66 -11.67
N LEU A 206 -12.68 -15.52 -12.55
CA LEU A 206 -13.01 -15.47 -13.97
C LEU A 206 -14.44 -15.99 -14.16
N SER A 207 -15.28 -15.19 -14.78
CA SER A 207 -16.59 -15.65 -15.27
C SER A 207 -16.38 -16.70 -16.36
N PRO A 208 -17.09 -17.82 -16.36
CA PRO A 208 -17.06 -18.77 -17.49
C PRO A 208 -17.42 -18.11 -18.83
N TRP A 209 -18.13 -16.96 -18.78
CA TRP A 209 -18.55 -16.18 -19.94
C TRP A 209 -17.48 -15.17 -20.41
N GLU A 210 -16.47 -14.90 -19.60
CA GLU A 210 -15.37 -13.99 -19.90
C GLU A 210 -14.08 -14.74 -20.28
N GLY A 211 -14.08 -16.04 -20.20
CA GLY A 211 -12.96 -16.89 -20.63
C GLY A 211 -12.76 -16.79 -22.14
N SER A 212 -11.59 -16.35 -22.58
CA SER A 212 -11.24 -16.18 -23.98
C SER A 212 -11.36 -17.44 -24.83
N ASP A 213 -11.42 -18.62 -24.20
CA ASP A 213 -11.46 -19.92 -24.86
C ASP A 213 -12.82 -20.64 -24.77
N TYR A 214 -13.83 -20.04 -24.11
CA TYR A 214 -15.14 -20.65 -24.02
C TYR A 214 -15.94 -20.43 -25.31
N ARG A 215 -16.15 -21.50 -26.06
CA ARG A 215 -17.06 -21.52 -27.21
C ARG A 215 -18.42 -22.07 -26.75
N LEU A 216 -19.46 -21.29 -26.98
CA LEU A 216 -20.82 -21.78 -26.78
C LEU A 216 -21.11 -22.89 -27.77
N PRO A 217 -21.85 -23.95 -27.37
CA PRO A 217 -22.36 -24.94 -28.32
C PRO A 217 -23.17 -24.25 -29.41
N GLY A 218 -22.75 -24.39 -30.67
CA GLY A 218 -23.32 -23.69 -31.84
C GLY A 218 -22.45 -22.56 -32.40
N ASP A 219 -21.38 -22.14 -31.71
CA ASP A 219 -20.45 -21.10 -32.13
C ASP A 219 -19.18 -21.65 -32.80
N GLU A 220 -19.25 -22.91 -33.25
CA GLU A 220 -18.11 -23.59 -33.88
C GLU A 220 -17.66 -22.92 -35.20
N LYS A 221 -18.51 -22.07 -35.75
CA LYS A 221 -18.23 -21.29 -36.97
C LYS A 221 -17.67 -19.90 -36.74
N ALA A 222 -17.59 -19.45 -35.48
CA ALA A 222 -16.94 -18.17 -35.18
C ALA A 222 -15.45 -18.25 -35.50
N SER A 223 -15.02 -17.58 -36.55
CA SER A 223 -13.62 -17.51 -36.95
C SER A 223 -12.84 -16.77 -35.86
N LYS A 224 -11.68 -17.35 -35.47
CA LYS A 224 -10.67 -16.60 -34.71
C LYS A 224 -10.17 -15.48 -35.62
N GLU A 225 -10.65 -14.25 -35.44
CA GLU A 225 -9.95 -13.10 -35.93
C GLU A 225 -8.72 -12.90 -35.02
N GLY A 226 -7.55 -12.98 -35.66
CA GLY A 226 -6.23 -12.92 -35.06
C GLY A 226 -5.81 -11.56 -34.50
#